data_36c844593c781ccad1898d07553e0752
#
_entry.id   36c844593c781ccad1898d07553e0752
#
_cell.length_a   1.000
_cell.length_b   1.000
_cell.length_c   1.000
_cell.angle_alpha   90.00
_cell.angle_beta   90.00
_cell.angle_gamma   90.00
#
_symmetry.space_group_name_H-M   'P 1'
#
loop_
_entity.id
_entity.type
_entity.pdbx_description
1 polymer ?
#
loop_
_entity_poly.entity_id
_entity_poly.type
_entity_poly.pdbx_seq_one_letter_code
_entity_poly.pdbx_strand_id
1 'polypeptide(L)'
;MIDKYINPHTDFGFKRLFGSEFNKELLISFLNAMFHGEQNVQDVTYLNSEQIGDRIDARRAVFDVYCENDKGEKFIVEMQNVYQEFFKDRTIYYSTFPIREQAQRGGEWDFHLNPVYTIGLLNFNFADGLENAKRWHHEVKLMEVDTHEVFYDKLTYIYVEIPKFDKKETELVTMYDKWMFVLKNLSKLMQRPAALQERVFTRLFEQAEIAKFNQQEQKLYEDSMNAYRDIVNAIRTAEK
;
A
#
# COMPACT_ATOMS: atom_id res chain seq x y z
N MET A 1 -19.63 19.42 6.35
CA MET A 1 -19.27 18.67 7.56
C MET A 1 -17.75 18.52 7.51
N ILE A 2 -17.04 18.89 8.56
CA ILE A 2 -15.57 18.75 8.60
C ILE A 2 -15.30 17.28 8.94
N ASP A 3 -14.47 16.61 8.12
CA ASP A 3 -14.09 15.23 8.37
C ASP A 3 -13.35 15.14 9.72
N LYS A 4 -13.68 14.14 10.54
CA LYS A 4 -13.00 13.93 11.82
C LYS A 4 -11.65 13.27 11.65
N TYR A 5 -11.55 12.34 10.71
CA TYR A 5 -10.35 11.56 10.44
C TYR A 5 -9.82 11.80 9.03
N ILE A 6 -8.51 11.66 8.88
CA ILE A 6 -7.84 11.84 7.60
C ILE A 6 -8.38 10.89 6.54
N ASN A 7 -8.25 11.30 5.29
CA ASN A 7 -8.46 10.43 4.14
C ASN A 7 -7.16 9.65 3.84
N PRO A 8 -7.14 8.31 4.00
CA PRO A 8 -5.95 7.50 3.75
C PRO A 8 -5.56 7.42 2.27
N HIS A 9 -6.43 7.87 1.36
CA HIS A 9 -6.14 7.92 -0.08
C HIS A 9 -5.31 9.15 -0.48
N THR A 10 -5.07 10.10 0.42
CA THR A 10 -4.16 11.23 0.18
C THR A 10 -2.72 10.83 0.49
N ASP A 11 -1.75 11.47 -0.19
CA ASP A 11 -0.33 11.23 0.07
C ASP A 11 0.03 11.46 1.55
N PHE A 12 -0.41 12.59 2.12
CA PHE A 12 -0.21 12.88 3.54
C PHE A 12 -0.89 11.84 4.43
N GLY A 13 -2.15 11.49 4.16
CA GLY A 13 -2.92 10.53 4.97
C GLY A 13 -2.28 9.15 4.98
N PHE A 14 -1.83 8.67 3.82
CA PHE A 14 -1.17 7.38 3.70
C PHE A 14 0.18 7.35 4.44
N LYS A 15 1.03 8.34 4.18
CA LYS A 15 2.33 8.46 4.84
C LYS A 15 2.22 8.69 6.34
N ARG A 16 1.19 9.41 6.80
CA ARG A 16 0.90 9.58 8.23
C ARG A 16 0.64 8.26 8.93
N LEU A 17 -0.10 7.35 8.30
CA LEU A 17 -0.44 6.05 8.88
C LEU A 17 0.69 5.04 8.76
N PHE A 18 1.39 5.01 7.62
CA PHE A 18 2.30 3.92 7.28
C PHE A 18 3.76 4.33 7.02
N GLY A 19 4.03 5.62 6.84
CA GLY A 19 5.33 6.12 6.36
C GLY A 19 6.28 6.60 7.46
N SER A 20 6.04 6.31 8.74
CA SER A 20 6.86 6.80 9.83
C SER A 20 7.23 5.72 10.84
N GLU A 21 8.46 5.81 11.39
CA GLU A 21 8.93 4.94 12.47
C GLU A 21 8.00 4.98 13.69
N PHE A 22 7.42 6.14 13.99
CA PHE A 22 6.48 6.31 15.10
C PHE A 22 5.23 5.42 14.95
N ASN A 23 4.77 5.16 13.71
CA ASN A 23 3.58 4.36 13.41
C ASN A 23 3.93 2.97 12.83
N LYS A 24 5.16 2.50 13.01
CA LYS A 24 5.64 1.23 12.47
C LYS A 24 4.74 0.04 12.79
N GLU A 25 4.14 0.00 13.98
CA GLU A 25 3.20 -1.08 14.36
C GLU A 25 1.94 -1.13 13.47
N LEU A 26 1.50 0.02 12.92
CA LEU A 26 0.39 0.06 11.96
C LEU A 26 0.79 -0.64 10.65
N LEU A 27 2.00 -0.32 10.15
CA LEU A 27 2.52 -0.94 8.93
C LEU A 27 2.72 -2.44 9.11
N ILE A 28 3.31 -2.89 10.21
CA ILE A 28 3.51 -4.32 10.51
C ILE A 28 2.18 -5.06 10.54
N SER A 29 1.19 -4.54 11.27
CA SER A 29 -0.14 -5.14 11.34
C SER A 29 -0.82 -5.19 9.97
N PHE A 30 -0.68 -4.13 9.17
CA PHE A 30 -1.20 -4.07 7.82
C PHE A 30 -0.53 -5.11 6.91
N LEU A 31 0.80 -5.19 6.89
CA LEU A 31 1.54 -6.17 6.09
C LEU A 31 1.11 -7.60 6.44
N ASN A 32 1.08 -7.94 7.74
CA ASN A 32 0.64 -9.27 8.17
C ASN A 32 -0.81 -9.59 7.74
N ALA A 33 -1.68 -8.58 7.71
CA ALA A 33 -3.04 -8.76 7.21
C ALA A 33 -3.07 -9.04 5.70
N MET A 34 -2.22 -8.38 4.90
CA MET A 34 -2.15 -8.57 3.44
C MET A 34 -1.74 -9.98 3.05
N PHE A 35 -0.88 -10.61 3.83
CA PHE A 35 -0.41 -11.98 3.58
C PHE A 35 -1.31 -13.08 4.18
N HIS A 36 -2.47 -12.74 4.74
CA HIS A 36 -3.43 -13.71 5.29
C HIS A 36 -2.83 -14.71 6.29
N GLY A 37 -1.73 -14.35 6.95
CA GLY A 37 -1.02 -15.21 7.92
C GLY A 37 0.06 -16.10 7.29
N GLU A 38 0.29 -16.06 5.98
CA GLU A 38 1.38 -16.79 5.33
C GLU A 38 2.76 -16.18 5.64
N GLN A 39 2.80 -14.90 5.95
CA GLN A 39 3.99 -14.19 6.40
C GLN A 39 3.79 -13.72 7.85
N ASN A 40 4.90 -13.65 8.58
CA ASN A 40 4.94 -13.10 9.94
C ASN A 40 6.04 -12.04 10.03
N VAL A 41 5.66 -10.81 9.68
CA VAL A 41 6.51 -9.63 9.82
C VAL A 41 6.48 -9.20 11.28
N GLN A 42 7.63 -9.27 11.98
CA GLN A 42 7.76 -8.88 13.38
C GLN A 42 8.28 -7.47 13.55
N ASP A 43 9.17 -7.05 12.65
CA ASP A 43 9.74 -5.71 12.63
C ASP A 43 10.03 -5.27 11.21
N VAL A 44 10.10 -3.95 10.98
CA VAL A 44 10.51 -3.36 9.70
C VAL A 44 11.45 -2.19 9.93
N THR A 45 12.38 -2.00 9.00
CA THR A 45 13.23 -0.83 8.89
C THR A 45 12.83 -0.06 7.64
N TYR A 46 12.52 1.23 7.78
CA TYR A 46 12.20 2.08 6.63
C TYR A 46 13.46 2.33 5.81
N LEU A 47 13.31 2.22 4.50
CA LEU A 47 14.36 2.48 3.52
C LEU A 47 14.08 3.79 2.77
N ASN A 48 15.08 4.27 2.03
CA ASN A 48 14.89 5.46 1.22
C ASN A 48 13.85 5.19 0.12
N SER A 49 12.72 5.88 0.19
CA SER A 49 11.63 5.74 -0.79
C SER A 49 11.93 6.42 -2.13
N GLU A 50 12.93 7.30 -2.20
CA GLU A 50 13.40 7.90 -3.46
C GLU A 50 14.55 7.07 -4.03
N GLN A 51 14.28 6.35 -5.10
CA GLN A 51 15.27 5.57 -5.82
C GLN A 51 15.74 6.34 -7.06
N ILE A 52 17.03 6.67 -7.07
CA ILE A 52 17.67 7.35 -8.21
C ILE A 52 18.20 6.29 -9.15
N GLY A 53 17.83 6.35 -10.43
CA GLY A 53 18.43 5.48 -11.44
C GLY A 53 19.95 5.70 -11.56
N ASP A 54 20.69 4.69 -11.98
CA ASP A 54 22.16 4.70 -12.06
C ASP A 54 22.73 5.71 -13.08
N ARG A 55 21.88 6.33 -13.88
CA ARG A 55 22.25 7.35 -14.88
C ARG A 55 21.52 8.65 -14.57
N ILE A 56 22.14 9.78 -14.95
CA ILE A 56 21.58 11.14 -14.76
C ILE A 56 20.22 11.30 -15.46
N ASP A 57 19.96 10.53 -16.51
CA ASP A 57 18.74 10.52 -17.32
C ASP A 57 17.74 9.39 -16.92
N ALA A 58 18.11 8.53 -15.96
CA ALA A 58 17.23 7.46 -15.53
C ALA A 58 16.04 8.00 -14.70
N ARG A 59 14.85 7.47 -14.98
CA ARG A 59 13.64 7.83 -14.22
C ARG A 59 13.81 7.45 -12.76
N ARG A 60 13.47 8.39 -11.89
CA ARG A 60 13.37 8.14 -10.44
C ARG A 60 12.15 7.29 -10.16
N ALA A 61 12.27 6.35 -9.24
CA ALA A 61 11.13 5.72 -8.58
C ALA A 61 10.94 6.38 -7.22
N VAL A 62 9.70 6.77 -6.92
CA VAL A 62 9.32 7.30 -5.61
C VAL A 62 8.23 6.37 -5.09
N PHE A 63 8.49 5.73 -3.97
CA PHE A 63 7.56 4.82 -3.31
C PHE A 63 6.83 5.54 -2.19
N ASP A 64 5.57 5.22 -1.96
CA ASP A 64 4.85 5.76 -0.80
C ASP A 64 5.42 5.20 0.50
N VAL A 65 5.66 3.89 0.55
CA VAL A 65 6.38 3.21 1.63
C VAL A 65 7.36 2.18 1.06
N TYR A 66 8.60 2.22 1.53
CA TYR A 66 9.62 1.23 1.23
C TYR A 66 10.31 0.78 2.52
N CYS A 67 10.30 -0.51 2.80
CA CYS A 67 10.90 -1.06 4.01
C CYS A 67 11.44 -2.47 3.82
N GLU A 68 12.22 -2.94 4.79
CA GLU A 68 12.67 -4.32 4.89
C GLU A 68 12.36 -4.87 6.29
N ASN A 69 12.15 -6.18 6.41
CA ASN A 69 12.01 -6.85 7.69
C ASN A 69 13.37 -7.40 8.19
N ASP A 70 13.33 -8.03 9.36
CA ASP A 70 14.49 -8.67 10.03
C ASP A 70 15.13 -9.82 9.21
N LYS A 71 14.40 -10.37 8.22
CA LYS A 71 14.91 -11.40 7.29
C LYS A 71 15.48 -10.81 6.00
N GLY A 72 15.51 -9.49 5.85
CA GLY A 72 15.96 -8.80 4.64
C GLY A 72 14.96 -8.86 3.48
N GLU A 73 13.71 -9.28 3.71
CA GLU A 73 12.65 -9.24 2.73
C GLU A 73 12.21 -7.80 2.51
N LYS A 74 12.01 -7.40 1.25
CA LYS A 74 11.71 -6.01 0.85
C LYS A 74 10.23 -5.82 0.56
N PHE A 75 9.67 -4.72 1.03
CA PHE A 75 8.26 -4.38 0.84
C PHE A 75 8.13 -2.98 0.24
N ILE A 76 7.46 -2.89 -0.90
CA ILE A 76 6.98 -1.65 -1.49
C ILE A 76 5.47 -1.60 -1.28
N VAL A 77 4.95 -0.52 -0.72
CA VAL A 77 3.50 -0.30 -0.61
C VAL A 77 3.14 1.01 -1.28
N GLU A 78 2.17 0.96 -2.18
CA GLU A 78 1.72 2.07 -3.02
C GLU A 78 0.21 2.28 -2.89
N MET A 79 -0.23 3.52 -2.69
CA MET A 79 -1.63 3.93 -2.78
C MET A 79 -1.89 4.57 -4.14
N GLN A 80 -2.62 3.89 -5.00
CA GLN A 80 -2.91 4.37 -6.34
C GLN A 80 -4.36 4.81 -6.49
N ASN A 81 -4.57 6.11 -6.73
CA ASN A 81 -5.91 6.69 -6.78
C ASN A 81 -6.56 6.68 -8.16
N VAL A 82 -5.76 6.57 -9.21
CA VAL A 82 -6.20 6.69 -10.60
C VAL A 82 -5.71 5.51 -11.41
N TYR A 83 -6.59 4.95 -12.24
CA TYR A 83 -6.16 3.98 -13.23
C TYR A 83 -5.16 4.62 -14.18
N GLN A 84 -4.05 3.95 -14.41
CA GLN A 84 -3.04 4.30 -15.40
C GLN A 84 -2.84 3.08 -16.31
N GLU A 85 -2.86 3.31 -17.62
CA GLU A 85 -2.74 2.25 -18.63
C GLU A 85 -1.53 1.34 -18.37
N PHE A 86 -0.39 1.92 -18.01
CA PHE A 86 0.86 1.20 -17.74
C PHE A 86 1.14 0.97 -16.26
N PHE A 87 0.09 0.86 -15.42
CA PHE A 87 0.28 0.66 -13.99
C PHE A 87 1.02 -0.65 -13.66
N LYS A 88 0.67 -1.74 -14.34
CA LYS A 88 1.33 -3.06 -14.16
C LYS A 88 2.82 -2.97 -14.54
N ASP A 89 3.14 -2.34 -15.68
CA ASP A 89 4.53 -2.12 -16.11
C ASP A 89 5.31 -1.31 -15.08
N ARG A 90 4.68 -0.26 -14.51
CA ARG A 90 5.29 0.56 -13.46
C ARG A 90 5.60 -0.24 -12.20
N THR A 91 4.70 -1.09 -11.74
CA THR A 91 4.94 -1.92 -10.55
C THR A 91 6.05 -2.94 -10.77
N ILE A 92 6.14 -3.54 -11.97
CA ILE A 92 7.24 -4.40 -12.37
C ILE A 92 8.55 -3.59 -12.39
N TYR A 93 8.57 -2.42 -13.02
CA TYR A 93 9.74 -1.55 -13.02
C TYR A 93 10.18 -1.18 -11.61
N TYR A 94 9.25 -0.84 -10.72
CA TYR A 94 9.54 -0.49 -9.33
C TYR A 94 10.17 -1.65 -8.55
N SER A 95 9.72 -2.88 -8.76
CA SER A 95 10.30 -4.06 -8.10
C SER A 95 11.75 -4.35 -8.51
N THR A 96 12.22 -3.80 -9.63
CA THR A 96 13.62 -3.97 -10.06
C THR A 96 14.61 -3.24 -9.16
N PHE A 97 14.21 -2.16 -8.49
CA PHE A 97 15.09 -1.39 -7.61
C PHE A 97 15.54 -2.22 -6.40
N PRO A 98 14.64 -2.78 -5.57
CA PRO A 98 15.03 -3.64 -4.46
C PRO A 98 15.77 -4.92 -4.90
N ILE A 99 15.50 -5.43 -6.09
CA ILE A 99 16.28 -6.55 -6.66
C ILE A 99 17.73 -6.13 -6.92
N ARG A 100 17.92 -4.98 -7.57
CA ARG A 100 19.26 -4.46 -7.90
C ARG A 100 20.05 -4.03 -6.68
N GLU A 101 19.40 -3.48 -5.65
CA GLU A 101 20.02 -3.10 -4.39
C GLU A 101 20.69 -4.29 -3.67
N GLN A 102 20.18 -5.49 -3.89
CA GLN A 102 20.72 -6.70 -3.29
C GLN A 102 22.01 -7.17 -3.98
N ALA A 103 22.31 -6.69 -5.20
CA ALA A 103 23.52 -7.02 -5.93
C ALA A 103 24.73 -6.36 -5.27
N GLN A 104 25.56 -7.15 -4.60
CA GLN A 104 26.79 -6.67 -3.94
C GLN A 104 27.90 -6.43 -4.96
N ARG A 105 28.62 -5.29 -4.83
CA ARG A 105 29.83 -5.02 -5.62
C ARG A 105 31.04 -5.65 -4.95
N GLY A 106 31.81 -6.45 -5.70
CA GLY A 106 33.18 -6.82 -5.33
C GLY A 106 33.32 -7.95 -4.30
N GLY A 107 32.38 -8.86 -4.21
CA GLY A 107 32.43 -10.05 -3.36
C GLY A 107 32.04 -11.32 -4.14
N GLU A 108 32.15 -12.45 -3.51
CA GLU A 108 31.59 -13.72 -3.98
C GLU A 108 30.05 -13.71 -3.78
N TRP A 109 29.33 -12.86 -4.53
CA TRP A 109 27.88 -12.88 -4.51
C TRP A 109 27.38 -14.07 -5.36
N ASP A 110 26.63 -14.96 -4.73
CA ASP A 110 26.10 -16.19 -5.30
C ASP A 110 24.73 -16.01 -6.01
N PHE A 111 24.31 -14.76 -6.29
CA PHE A 111 23.00 -14.38 -6.86
C PHE A 111 21.81 -14.72 -5.97
N HIS A 112 22.02 -14.97 -4.67
CA HIS A 112 20.92 -15.12 -3.73
C HIS A 112 20.14 -13.83 -3.61
N LEU A 113 18.80 -13.90 -3.78
CA LEU A 113 17.89 -12.78 -3.59
C LEU A 113 16.95 -13.07 -2.41
N ASN A 114 16.76 -12.08 -1.57
CA ASN A 114 15.67 -12.07 -0.61
C ASN A 114 14.34 -11.71 -1.31
N PRO A 115 13.20 -12.14 -0.78
CA PRO A 115 11.90 -11.82 -1.34
C PRO A 115 11.63 -10.33 -1.49
N VAL A 116 10.95 -9.98 -2.58
CA VAL A 116 10.47 -8.62 -2.87
C VAL A 116 8.96 -8.67 -3.04
N TYR A 117 8.26 -7.91 -2.25
CA TYR A 117 6.81 -7.79 -2.25
C TYR A 117 6.41 -6.38 -2.70
N THR A 118 5.57 -6.28 -3.72
CA THR A 118 5.00 -5.01 -4.17
C THR A 118 3.49 -5.04 -3.93
N ILE A 119 2.99 -4.19 -3.04
CA ILE A 119 1.60 -4.11 -2.64
C ILE A 119 0.99 -2.85 -3.21
N GLY A 120 0.07 -2.99 -4.15
CA GLY A 120 -0.70 -1.90 -4.76
C GLY A 120 -2.11 -1.83 -4.17
N LEU A 121 -2.41 -0.74 -3.45
CA LEU A 121 -3.74 -0.42 -2.95
C LEU A 121 -4.44 0.47 -3.97
N LEU A 122 -5.45 -0.07 -4.65
CA LEU A 122 -6.08 0.55 -5.80
C LEU A 122 -7.42 1.16 -5.42
N ASN A 123 -7.55 2.48 -5.61
CA ASN A 123 -8.83 3.18 -5.48
C ASN A 123 -9.64 3.18 -6.79
N PHE A 124 -9.42 2.19 -7.62
CA PHE A 124 -10.13 1.91 -8.87
C PHE A 124 -10.21 0.40 -9.10
N ASN A 125 -10.99 -0.02 -10.09
CA ASN A 125 -11.06 -1.41 -10.51
C ASN A 125 -10.21 -1.61 -11.77
N PHE A 126 -9.58 -2.77 -11.91
CA PHE A 126 -8.95 -3.15 -13.17
C PHE A 126 -10.02 -3.29 -14.27
N ALA A 127 -9.71 -2.71 -15.44
CA ALA A 127 -10.61 -2.74 -16.60
C ALA A 127 -10.55 -4.07 -17.41
N ASP A 128 -9.54 -4.88 -17.14
CA ASP A 128 -9.12 -6.01 -17.98
C ASP A 128 -9.89 -7.31 -17.71
N GLY A 129 -11.20 -7.21 -17.41
CA GLY A 129 -12.12 -8.35 -17.52
C GLY A 129 -11.67 -9.63 -16.80
N LEU A 130 -10.90 -9.52 -15.72
CA LEU A 130 -10.63 -10.68 -14.87
C LEU A 130 -11.99 -11.24 -14.46
N GLU A 131 -12.28 -12.46 -14.87
CA GLU A 131 -13.59 -13.14 -14.88
C GLU A 131 -14.36 -13.11 -13.55
N ASN A 132 -13.72 -12.66 -12.47
CA ASN A 132 -14.35 -12.57 -11.16
C ASN A 132 -14.55 -11.10 -10.73
N ALA A 133 -15.67 -10.51 -11.14
CA ALA A 133 -16.04 -9.13 -10.79
C ALA A 133 -16.07 -8.86 -9.26
N LYS A 134 -16.16 -9.90 -8.42
CA LYS A 134 -16.17 -9.82 -6.95
C LYS A 134 -14.79 -9.96 -6.31
N ARG A 135 -13.79 -10.43 -7.06
CA ARG A 135 -12.45 -10.59 -6.52
C ARG A 135 -11.76 -9.25 -6.41
N TRP A 136 -11.34 -8.87 -5.20
CA TRP A 136 -10.64 -7.60 -4.95
C TRP A 136 -9.19 -7.77 -4.52
N HIS A 137 -8.74 -8.98 -4.18
CA HIS A 137 -7.36 -9.30 -3.81
C HIS A 137 -6.76 -10.19 -4.89
N HIS A 138 -5.65 -9.75 -5.45
CA HIS A 138 -4.92 -10.45 -6.50
C HIS A 138 -3.48 -10.66 -6.05
N GLU A 139 -3.08 -11.90 -5.88
CA GLU A 139 -1.70 -12.29 -5.68
C GLU A 139 -1.12 -12.80 -6.99
N VAL A 140 0.01 -12.23 -7.39
CA VAL A 140 0.67 -12.51 -8.67
C VAL A 140 2.10 -12.92 -8.42
N LYS A 141 2.50 -14.09 -8.95
CA LYS A 141 3.85 -14.65 -8.89
C LYS A 141 4.28 -15.11 -10.28
N LEU A 142 5.58 -15.37 -10.45
CA LEU A 142 6.08 -16.03 -11.65
C LEU A 142 5.64 -17.49 -11.61
N MET A 143 4.92 -17.93 -12.63
CA MET A 143 4.38 -19.29 -12.74
C MET A 143 4.87 -19.93 -14.03
N GLU A 144 5.06 -21.25 -13.99
CA GLU A 144 5.26 -22.05 -15.18
C GLU A 144 3.93 -22.13 -15.95
N VAL A 145 3.98 -21.90 -17.27
CA VAL A 145 2.76 -21.66 -18.08
C VAL A 145 1.91 -22.92 -18.26
N ASP A 146 2.54 -24.07 -18.41
CA ASP A 146 1.84 -25.33 -18.71
C ASP A 146 1.33 -26.01 -17.44
N THR A 147 2.13 -26.01 -16.35
CA THR A 147 1.79 -26.68 -15.09
C THR A 147 1.00 -25.80 -14.14
N HIS A 148 1.05 -24.47 -14.31
CA HIS A 148 0.50 -23.48 -13.39
C HIS A 148 1.09 -23.55 -11.97
N GLU A 149 2.30 -24.09 -11.83
CA GLU A 149 3.04 -24.12 -10.58
C GLU A 149 3.85 -22.84 -10.40
N VAL A 150 4.03 -22.40 -9.14
CA VAL A 150 4.88 -21.25 -8.84
C VAL A 150 6.34 -21.62 -9.16
N PHE A 151 6.90 -20.99 -10.18
CA PHE A 151 8.28 -21.18 -10.60
C PHE A 151 9.25 -20.41 -9.70
N TYR A 152 8.85 -19.22 -9.24
CA TYR A 152 9.68 -18.36 -8.39
C TYR A 152 8.80 -17.59 -7.40
N ASP A 153 8.99 -17.84 -6.12
CA ASP A 153 8.16 -17.34 -5.02
C ASP A 153 8.68 -16.06 -4.35
N LYS A 154 9.93 -15.65 -4.66
CA LYS A 154 10.57 -14.49 -4.05
C LYS A 154 10.24 -13.16 -4.75
N LEU A 155 9.37 -13.14 -5.76
CA LEU A 155 8.86 -11.95 -6.40
C LEU A 155 7.34 -12.02 -6.44
N THR A 156 6.70 -11.26 -5.56
CA THR A 156 5.25 -11.29 -5.38
C THR A 156 4.65 -9.90 -5.51
N TYR A 157 3.58 -9.80 -6.28
CA TYR A 157 2.76 -8.59 -6.37
C TYR A 157 1.39 -8.87 -5.76
N ILE A 158 0.93 -7.96 -4.90
CA ILE A 158 -0.41 -7.99 -4.32
C ILE A 158 -1.15 -6.75 -4.78
N TYR A 159 -2.27 -6.92 -5.49
CA TYR A 159 -3.12 -5.80 -5.87
C TYR A 159 -4.46 -5.92 -5.15
N VAL A 160 -4.88 -4.82 -4.52
CA VAL A 160 -6.12 -4.77 -3.76
C VAL A 160 -7.02 -3.69 -4.33
N GLU A 161 -8.13 -4.09 -4.96
CA GLU A 161 -9.13 -3.19 -5.51
C GLU A 161 -10.11 -2.75 -4.41
N ILE A 162 -9.77 -1.69 -3.69
CA ILE A 162 -10.53 -1.18 -2.54
C ILE A 162 -12.03 -0.92 -2.85
N PRO A 163 -12.42 -0.38 -4.03
CA PRO A 163 -13.83 -0.15 -4.32
C PRO A 163 -14.70 -1.41 -4.29
N LYS A 164 -14.14 -2.59 -4.60
CA LYS A 164 -14.87 -3.86 -4.61
C LYS A 164 -15.13 -4.44 -3.20
N PHE A 165 -14.41 -3.99 -2.19
CA PHE A 165 -14.64 -4.39 -0.81
C PHE A 165 -15.98 -3.81 -0.31
N ASP A 166 -16.96 -4.64 0.03
CA ASP A 166 -18.33 -4.23 0.36
C ASP A 166 -18.83 -4.69 1.75
N LYS A 167 -17.95 -5.36 2.55
CA LYS A 167 -18.31 -5.80 3.89
C LYS A 167 -18.69 -4.65 4.81
N LYS A 168 -19.79 -4.84 5.53
CA LYS A 168 -20.24 -3.94 6.59
C LYS A 168 -19.47 -4.17 7.89
N GLU A 169 -19.56 -3.23 8.82
CA GLU A 169 -18.92 -3.33 10.14
C GLU A 169 -19.20 -4.66 10.85
N THR A 170 -20.43 -5.17 10.76
CA THR A 170 -20.86 -6.42 11.39
C THR A 170 -20.30 -7.69 10.74
N GLU A 171 -19.66 -7.56 9.59
CA GLU A 171 -19.12 -8.68 8.80
C GLU A 171 -17.58 -8.75 8.86
N LEU A 172 -16.96 -7.88 9.67
CA LEU A 172 -15.50 -7.79 9.81
C LEU A 172 -15.00 -8.89 10.76
N VAL A 173 -14.48 -9.96 10.19
CA VAL A 173 -13.99 -11.11 10.97
C VAL A 173 -12.47 -11.10 11.10
N THR A 174 -11.75 -10.94 9.97
CA THR A 174 -10.29 -11.02 9.92
C THR A 174 -9.63 -9.65 10.07
N MET A 175 -8.33 -9.62 10.42
CA MET A 175 -7.54 -8.39 10.40
C MET A 175 -7.51 -7.77 9.00
N TYR A 176 -7.52 -8.61 7.96
CA TYR A 176 -7.62 -8.15 6.57
C TYR A 176 -8.92 -7.40 6.32
N ASP A 177 -10.08 -7.95 6.73
CA ASP A 177 -11.37 -7.26 6.59
C ASP A 177 -11.36 -5.89 7.28
N LYS A 178 -10.80 -5.84 8.50
CA LYS A 178 -10.71 -4.63 9.31
C LYS A 178 -9.84 -3.55 8.67
N TRP A 179 -8.68 -3.94 8.13
CA TRP A 179 -7.80 -3.03 7.39
C TRP A 179 -8.48 -2.51 6.11
N MET A 180 -9.13 -3.39 5.33
CA MET A 180 -9.85 -2.98 4.12
C MET A 180 -11.00 -2.00 4.44
N PHE A 181 -11.74 -2.29 5.50
CA PHE A 181 -12.81 -1.41 5.97
C PHE A 181 -12.27 -0.02 6.36
N VAL A 182 -11.18 0.04 7.11
CA VAL A 182 -10.53 1.29 7.51
C VAL A 182 -10.05 2.06 6.29
N LEU A 183 -9.30 1.43 5.39
CA LEU A 183 -8.80 2.10 4.19
C LEU A 183 -9.93 2.68 3.33
N LYS A 184 -11.05 1.97 3.20
CA LYS A 184 -12.19 2.43 2.41
C LYS A 184 -13.02 3.53 3.09
N ASN A 185 -13.14 3.50 4.42
CA ASN A 185 -14.18 4.26 5.12
C ASN A 185 -13.67 5.29 6.12
N LEU A 186 -12.38 5.29 6.50
CA LEU A 186 -11.83 6.09 7.61
C LEU A 186 -12.28 7.55 7.59
N SER A 187 -12.17 8.24 6.45
CA SER A 187 -12.53 9.64 6.30
C SER A 187 -14.04 9.94 6.49
N LYS A 188 -14.88 8.90 6.37
CA LYS A 188 -16.34 9.02 6.53
C LYS A 188 -16.81 8.73 7.95
N LEU A 189 -15.94 8.19 8.81
CA LEU A 189 -16.27 7.78 10.16
C LEU A 189 -16.27 8.98 11.10
N MET A 190 -17.24 9.02 12.01
CA MET A 190 -17.31 10.02 13.08
C MET A 190 -16.80 9.46 14.42
N GLN A 191 -16.71 8.14 14.54
CA GLN A 191 -16.19 7.44 15.71
C GLN A 191 -15.59 6.10 15.29
N ARG A 192 -14.76 5.52 16.16
CA ARG A 192 -14.21 4.19 15.94
C ARG A 192 -15.33 3.15 16.02
N PRO A 193 -15.50 2.30 14.98
CA PRO A 193 -16.46 1.20 14.98
C PRO A 193 -16.24 0.20 16.12
N ALA A 194 -17.32 -0.42 16.59
CA ALA A 194 -17.26 -1.43 17.66
C ALA A 194 -16.46 -2.68 17.25
N ALA A 195 -16.42 -3.00 15.96
CA ALA A 195 -15.65 -4.13 15.42
C ALA A 195 -14.13 -3.91 15.43
N LEU A 196 -13.64 -2.66 15.64
CA LEU A 196 -12.23 -2.29 15.56
C LEU A 196 -11.66 -2.05 16.97
N GLN A 197 -11.62 -3.09 17.81
CA GLN A 197 -11.21 -2.96 19.21
C GLN A 197 -9.73 -3.26 19.48
N GLU A 198 -9.02 -3.83 18.51
CA GLU A 198 -7.60 -4.14 18.64
C GLU A 198 -6.79 -2.86 18.89
N ARG A 199 -5.73 -3.00 19.69
CA ARG A 199 -4.86 -1.88 20.07
C ARG A 199 -4.32 -1.11 18.85
N VAL A 200 -4.03 -1.80 17.76
CA VAL A 200 -3.54 -1.20 16.51
C VAL A 200 -4.55 -0.21 15.93
N PHE A 201 -5.84 -0.53 15.95
CA PHE A 201 -6.89 0.40 15.47
C PHE A 201 -7.13 1.54 16.46
N THR A 202 -7.01 1.30 17.77
CA THR A 202 -7.04 2.40 18.75
C THR A 202 -5.99 3.45 18.38
N ARG A 203 -4.74 3.02 18.19
CA ARG A 203 -3.65 3.89 17.78
C ARG A 203 -3.89 4.55 16.42
N LEU A 204 -4.40 3.79 15.44
CA LEU A 204 -4.71 4.33 14.12
C LEU A 204 -5.68 5.52 14.22
N PHE A 205 -6.79 5.35 14.94
CA PHE A 205 -7.79 6.41 15.09
C PHE A 205 -7.24 7.63 15.85
N GLU A 206 -6.34 7.44 16.82
CA GLU A 206 -5.65 8.53 17.51
C GLU A 206 -4.74 9.33 16.56
N GLN A 207 -4.00 8.64 15.68
CA GLN A 207 -3.10 9.27 14.71
C GLN A 207 -3.84 9.91 13.54
N ALA A 208 -5.01 9.39 13.21
CA ALA A 208 -5.84 9.87 12.10
C ALA A 208 -6.70 11.09 12.47
N GLU A 209 -6.82 11.46 13.75
CA GLU A 209 -7.72 12.52 14.19
C GLU A 209 -7.20 13.92 13.84
N ILE A 210 -7.87 14.60 12.89
CA ILE A 210 -7.43 15.87 12.30
C ILE A 210 -7.32 16.98 13.37
N ALA A 211 -8.22 16.96 14.37
CA ALA A 211 -8.22 17.96 15.45
C ALA A 211 -6.94 17.96 16.31
N LYS A 212 -6.14 16.89 16.24
CA LYS A 212 -4.87 16.76 16.95
C LYS A 212 -3.66 17.27 16.16
N PHE A 213 -3.86 17.71 14.92
CA PHE A 213 -2.78 18.19 14.06
C PHE A 213 -2.32 19.58 14.48
N ASN A 214 -1.01 19.81 14.45
CA ASN A 214 -0.46 21.16 14.52
C ASN A 214 -0.73 21.92 13.20
N GLN A 215 -0.45 23.22 13.17
CA GLN A 215 -0.71 24.08 12.01
C GLN A 215 0.00 23.60 10.73
N GLN A 216 1.22 23.09 10.85
CA GLN A 216 1.97 22.58 9.71
C GLN A 216 1.36 21.30 9.16
N GLU A 217 0.99 20.38 10.02
CA GLU A 217 0.31 19.12 9.64
C GLU A 217 -1.05 19.40 9.00
N GLN A 218 -1.83 20.35 9.55
CA GLN A 218 -3.11 20.76 8.96
C GLN A 218 -2.92 21.29 7.54
N LYS A 219 -1.93 22.17 7.33
CA LYS A 219 -1.64 22.72 6.00
C LYS A 219 -1.23 21.62 5.02
N LEU A 220 -0.31 20.72 5.40
CA LEU A 220 0.13 19.61 4.56
C LEU A 220 -1.04 18.69 4.19
N TYR A 221 -1.93 18.42 5.14
CA TYR A 221 -3.13 17.63 4.88
C TYR A 221 -4.10 18.35 3.93
N GLU A 222 -4.35 19.65 4.12
CA GLU A 222 -5.20 20.46 3.22
C GLU A 222 -4.64 20.48 1.79
N ASP A 223 -3.34 20.69 1.61
CA ASP A 223 -2.68 20.68 0.31
C ASP A 223 -2.83 19.30 -0.36
N SER A 224 -2.63 18.23 0.40
CA SER A 224 -2.79 16.84 -0.07
C SER A 224 -4.25 16.51 -0.42
N MET A 225 -5.22 17.02 0.35
CA MET A 225 -6.64 16.88 0.05
C MET A 225 -7.05 17.64 -1.21
N ASN A 226 -6.50 18.82 -1.45
CA ASN A 226 -6.77 19.60 -2.65
C ASN A 226 -6.25 18.86 -3.89
N ALA A 227 -5.00 18.35 -3.85
CA ALA A 227 -4.45 17.53 -4.91
C ALA A 227 -5.31 16.28 -5.18
N TYR A 228 -5.77 15.58 -4.14
CA TYR A 228 -6.68 14.44 -4.27
C TYR A 228 -8.02 14.82 -4.94
N ARG A 229 -8.61 15.94 -4.53
CA ARG A 229 -9.88 16.43 -5.12
C ARG A 229 -9.73 16.80 -6.58
N ASP A 230 -8.61 17.43 -6.97
CA ASP A 230 -8.32 17.78 -8.36
C ASP A 230 -8.24 16.54 -9.23
N ILE A 231 -7.56 15.49 -8.75
CA ILE A 231 -7.48 14.19 -9.42
C ILE A 231 -8.88 13.58 -9.60
N VAL A 232 -9.69 13.51 -8.53
CA VAL A 232 -11.05 12.95 -8.58
C VAL A 232 -11.95 13.75 -9.54
N ASN A 233 -11.83 15.08 -9.55
CA ASN A 233 -12.61 15.93 -10.45
C ASN A 233 -12.18 15.74 -11.91
N ALA A 234 -10.90 15.59 -12.19
CA ALA A 234 -10.39 15.32 -13.53
C ALA A 234 -10.95 14.00 -14.10
N ILE A 235 -10.94 12.92 -13.28
CA ILE A 235 -11.52 11.62 -13.66
C ILE A 235 -13.01 11.78 -13.99
N ARG A 236 -13.80 12.36 -13.07
CA ARG A 236 -15.25 12.55 -13.28
C ARG A 236 -15.57 13.39 -14.52
N THR A 237 -14.65 14.26 -14.91
CA THR A 237 -14.82 15.08 -16.12
C THR A 237 -14.50 14.28 -17.38
N ALA A 238 -13.52 13.38 -17.32
CA ALA A 238 -13.14 12.52 -18.43
C ALA A 238 -14.15 11.38 -18.71
N GLU A 239 -14.95 11.00 -17.70
CA GLU A 239 -16.00 9.94 -17.80
C GLU A 239 -17.34 10.48 -18.32
N LYS A 240 -17.49 11.78 -18.53
CA LYS A 240 -18.69 12.44 -19.09
C LYS A 240 -18.58 12.67 -20.59
#